data_88006aafa37a25a9d41dde49fba4c9fa
#
_entry.id   88006aafa37a25a9d41dde49fba4c9fa
#
_cell.length_a   1.000
_cell.length_b   1.000
_cell.length_c   1.000
_cell.angle_alpha   90.00
_cell.angle_beta   90.00
_cell.angle_gamma   90.00
#
_symmetry.space_group_name_H-M   'P 1'
#
loop_
_entity.id
_entity.type
_entity.pdbx_description
1 polymer ?
#
loop_
_entity_poly.entity_id
_entity_poly.type
_entity_poly.pdbx_seq_one_letter_code
_entity_poly.pdbx_strand_id
1 'polypeptide(L)'
;MFQNTFPDRAMIAELTAKMLWEIGAVHFRADEPYTFTSGLKSPVYIDCRKLISYPRIRSAVSDFGVATVLRDAGFEKYDVIAGGETAGIPYAAWIADRLALPMQYIRKKPKGFGRNAQIEGDLHDDGRALLVEDLATDGRSKVNFCNALREAGQRCDHAFVFFFYDIFPSAREDLSKLGIKLHALCTWWDVLEVARASNYLAPAKLAEVEKFLRQPAEWSAAHGGISEFKAAG
;
A
#
# COMPACT_ATOMS: atom_id res chain seq x y z
N MET A 1 -25.44 12.85 19.65
CA MET A 1 -24.75 11.80 18.87
C MET A 1 -23.95 12.54 17.79
N PHE A 2 -22.63 12.58 17.92
CA PHE A 2 -21.80 13.23 16.88
C PHE A 2 -21.87 12.36 15.63
N GLN A 3 -22.31 12.92 14.50
CA GLN A 3 -22.20 12.24 13.21
C GLN A 3 -20.70 12.01 12.93
N ASN A 4 -20.37 10.79 12.51
CA ASN A 4 -19.02 10.48 12.08
C ASN A 4 -18.69 11.36 10.86
N THR A 5 -17.81 12.34 11.05
CA THR A 5 -17.44 13.31 10.00
C THR A 5 -16.43 12.73 9.01
N PHE A 6 -15.86 11.56 9.30
CA PHE A 6 -14.96 10.88 8.37
C PHE A 6 -15.76 10.10 7.32
N PRO A 7 -15.32 10.12 6.06
CA PRO A 7 -15.90 9.25 5.04
C PRO A 7 -15.85 7.79 5.47
N ASP A 8 -16.91 7.04 5.15
CA ASP A 8 -16.95 5.60 5.39
C ASP A 8 -15.86 4.87 4.61
N ARG A 9 -15.34 3.78 5.20
CA ARG A 9 -14.28 2.96 4.61
C ARG A 9 -14.68 2.42 3.23
N ALA A 10 -15.90 1.91 3.10
CA ALA A 10 -16.39 1.37 1.83
C ALA A 10 -16.48 2.44 0.75
N MET A 11 -16.93 3.66 1.10
CA MET A 11 -16.95 4.80 0.19
C MET A 11 -15.54 5.19 -0.27
N ILE A 12 -14.57 5.26 0.65
CA ILE A 12 -13.17 5.55 0.32
C ILE A 12 -12.63 4.51 -0.65
N ALA A 13 -12.85 3.23 -0.37
CA ALA A 13 -12.37 2.13 -1.18
C ALA A 13 -12.99 2.15 -2.59
N GLU A 14 -14.30 2.33 -2.70
CA GLU A 14 -15.01 2.43 -3.97
C GLU A 14 -14.52 3.61 -4.81
N LEU A 15 -14.42 4.81 -4.22
CA LEU A 15 -13.97 6.01 -4.93
C LEU A 15 -12.51 5.88 -5.36
N THR A 16 -11.66 5.32 -4.50
CA THR A 16 -10.25 5.06 -4.84
C THR A 16 -10.15 4.08 -6.01
N ALA A 17 -10.91 2.99 -5.99
CA ALA A 17 -10.96 2.02 -7.09
C ALA A 17 -11.42 2.66 -8.40
N LYS A 18 -12.48 3.47 -8.37
CA LYS A 18 -12.98 4.22 -9.55
C LYS A 18 -11.90 5.14 -10.12
N MET A 19 -11.20 5.90 -9.28
CA MET A 19 -10.11 6.78 -9.70
C MET A 19 -8.94 6.01 -10.32
N LEU A 20 -8.58 4.84 -9.78
CA LEU A 20 -7.53 3.98 -10.34
C LEU A 20 -7.93 3.43 -11.73
N TRP A 21 -9.20 3.07 -11.94
CA TRP A 21 -9.71 2.69 -13.26
C TRP A 21 -9.69 3.88 -14.23
N GLU A 22 -10.15 5.05 -13.82
CA GLU A 22 -10.23 6.26 -14.65
C GLU A 22 -8.87 6.66 -15.23
N ILE A 23 -7.80 6.57 -14.44
CA ILE A 23 -6.44 6.91 -14.91
C ILE A 23 -5.73 5.75 -15.61
N GLY A 24 -6.39 4.62 -15.81
CA GLY A 24 -5.80 3.44 -16.42
C GLY A 24 -4.63 2.85 -15.59
N ALA A 25 -4.71 2.95 -14.25
CA ALA A 25 -3.72 2.34 -13.35
C ALA A 25 -3.95 0.83 -13.17
N VAL A 26 -5.15 0.34 -13.46
CA VAL A 26 -5.52 -1.07 -13.38
C VAL A 26 -5.28 -1.75 -14.73
N HIS A 27 -4.50 -2.83 -14.72
CA HIS A 27 -4.16 -3.58 -15.93
C HIS A 27 -4.60 -5.03 -15.78
N PHE A 28 -5.07 -5.60 -16.90
CA PHE A 28 -5.48 -7.00 -16.99
C PHE A 28 -4.85 -7.68 -18.20
N ARG A 29 -4.19 -8.84 -18.01
CA ARG A 29 -3.58 -9.69 -19.04
C ARG A 29 -3.65 -11.16 -18.63
N ALA A 30 -4.75 -11.85 -18.95
CA ALA A 30 -4.86 -13.30 -18.66
C ALA A 30 -4.06 -14.15 -19.63
N ASP A 31 -4.05 -13.78 -20.92
CA ASP A 31 -3.41 -14.58 -21.98
C ASP A 31 -1.87 -14.47 -21.92
N GLU A 32 -1.34 -13.30 -21.50
CA GLU A 32 0.08 -13.04 -21.30
C GLU A 32 0.32 -12.47 -19.89
N PRO A 33 0.32 -13.29 -18.84
CA PRO A 33 0.38 -12.82 -17.46
C PRO A 33 1.66 -12.04 -17.16
N TYR A 34 1.56 -11.07 -16.26
CA TYR A 34 2.72 -10.41 -15.68
C TYR A 34 3.55 -11.42 -14.88
N THR A 35 4.88 -11.28 -14.95
CA THR A 35 5.80 -12.02 -14.09
C THR A 35 6.40 -11.04 -13.09
N PHE A 36 6.09 -11.20 -11.81
CA PHE A 36 6.66 -10.39 -10.75
C PHE A 36 8.11 -10.82 -10.45
N THR A 37 8.87 -9.97 -9.78
CA THR A 37 10.25 -10.27 -9.38
C THR A 37 10.37 -11.51 -8.49
N SER A 38 9.30 -11.86 -7.79
CA SER A 38 9.20 -13.11 -7.00
C SER A 38 9.08 -14.36 -7.86
N GLY A 39 8.78 -14.25 -9.17
CA GLY A 39 8.42 -15.35 -10.06
C GLY A 39 6.92 -15.65 -10.10
N LEU A 40 6.09 -14.93 -9.34
CA LEU A 40 4.63 -15.05 -9.40
C LEU A 40 4.13 -14.60 -10.77
N LYS A 41 3.29 -15.44 -11.39
CA LYS A 41 2.47 -15.04 -12.53
C LYS A 41 1.16 -14.44 -12.05
N SER A 42 0.76 -13.30 -12.64
CA SER A 42 -0.45 -12.58 -12.28
C SER A 42 -1.18 -12.07 -13.53
N PRO A 43 -2.51 -12.27 -13.64
CA PRO A 43 -3.29 -11.68 -14.73
C PRO A 43 -3.55 -10.20 -14.50
N VAL A 44 -3.23 -9.68 -13.31
CA VAL A 44 -3.49 -8.30 -12.93
C VAL A 44 -2.23 -7.58 -12.47
N TYR A 45 -2.18 -6.29 -12.75
CA TYR A 45 -1.13 -5.39 -12.27
C TYR A 45 -1.74 -4.04 -11.95
N ILE A 46 -1.28 -3.40 -10.88
CA ILE A 46 -1.67 -2.05 -10.48
C ILE A 46 -0.45 -1.12 -10.53
N ASP A 47 -0.60 -0.01 -11.24
CA ASP A 47 0.42 1.05 -11.32
C ASP A 47 -0.01 2.28 -10.50
N CYS A 48 0.16 2.18 -9.18
CA CYS A 48 -0.15 3.28 -8.27
C CYS A 48 0.69 4.54 -8.55
N ARG A 49 1.87 4.40 -9.15
CA ARG A 49 2.75 5.54 -9.48
C ARG A 49 2.13 6.50 -10.48
N LYS A 50 1.14 6.06 -11.26
CA LYS A 50 0.37 6.95 -12.15
C LYS A 50 -0.35 8.06 -11.39
N LEU A 51 -0.75 7.82 -10.14
CA LEU A 51 -1.38 8.85 -9.29
C LEU A 51 -0.56 10.14 -9.19
N ILE A 52 0.78 10.04 -9.28
CA ILE A 52 1.70 11.18 -9.25
C ILE A 52 1.36 12.22 -10.31
N SER A 53 0.95 11.77 -11.50
CA SER A 53 0.71 12.60 -12.67
C SER A 53 -0.71 13.19 -12.74
N TYR A 54 -1.61 12.82 -11.82
CA TYR A 54 -3.02 13.27 -11.80
C TYR A 54 -3.32 14.11 -10.56
N PRO A 55 -3.04 15.43 -10.54
CA PRO A 55 -3.03 16.24 -9.33
C PRO A 55 -4.36 16.29 -8.59
N ARG A 56 -5.51 16.28 -9.29
CA ARG A 56 -6.84 16.26 -8.64
C ARG A 56 -7.11 14.94 -7.94
N ILE A 57 -6.85 13.81 -8.60
CA ILE A 57 -7.00 12.47 -8.03
C ILE A 57 -6.01 12.26 -6.89
N ARG A 58 -4.74 12.63 -7.10
CA ARG A 58 -3.69 12.60 -6.08
C ARG A 58 -4.10 13.36 -4.82
N SER A 59 -4.70 14.55 -4.97
CA SER A 59 -5.21 15.33 -3.84
C SER A 59 -6.31 14.57 -3.10
N ALA A 60 -7.32 14.07 -3.82
CA ALA A 60 -8.44 13.34 -3.24
C ALA A 60 -7.99 12.08 -2.48
N VAL A 61 -7.14 11.24 -3.08
CA VAL A 61 -6.66 10.02 -2.40
C VAL A 61 -5.74 10.34 -1.21
N SER A 62 -5.02 11.47 -1.24
CA SER A 62 -4.23 11.91 -0.07
C SER A 62 -5.14 12.37 1.07
N ASP A 63 -6.23 13.07 0.78
CA ASP A 63 -7.23 13.46 1.77
C ASP A 63 -7.93 12.22 2.38
N PHE A 64 -8.23 11.21 1.56
CA PHE A 64 -8.72 9.91 2.03
C PHE A 64 -7.69 9.18 2.91
N GLY A 65 -6.40 9.29 2.57
CA GLY A 65 -5.31 8.74 3.37
C GLY A 65 -5.27 9.34 4.77
N VAL A 66 -5.30 10.67 4.85
CA VAL A 66 -5.37 11.40 6.12
C VAL A 66 -6.60 10.99 6.94
N ALA A 67 -7.79 11.02 6.31
CA ALA A 67 -9.03 10.61 6.97
C ALA A 67 -8.97 9.18 7.51
N THR A 68 -8.39 8.26 6.74
CA THR A 68 -8.22 6.85 7.14
C THR A 68 -7.29 6.73 8.34
N VAL A 69 -6.14 7.40 8.29
CA VAL A 69 -5.14 7.35 9.36
C VAL A 69 -5.68 7.94 10.66
N LEU A 70 -6.30 9.12 10.60
CA LEU A 70 -6.88 9.78 11.77
C LEU A 70 -8.04 8.97 12.38
N ARG A 71 -8.90 8.40 11.56
CA ARG A 71 -10.02 7.56 12.01
C ARG A 71 -9.54 6.26 12.66
N ASP A 72 -8.56 5.57 12.06
CA ASP A 72 -8.19 4.20 12.43
C ASP A 72 -7.07 4.14 13.47
N ALA A 73 -6.27 5.20 13.63
CA ALA A 73 -5.15 5.26 14.57
C ALA A 73 -5.26 6.37 15.61
N GLY A 74 -5.95 7.47 15.29
CA GLY A 74 -6.11 8.63 16.20
C GLY A 74 -5.35 9.87 15.74
N PHE A 75 -5.75 11.03 16.26
CA PHE A 75 -5.27 12.35 15.81
C PHE A 75 -3.83 12.64 16.22
N GLU A 76 -3.46 12.32 17.44
CA GLU A 76 -2.12 12.60 18.02
C GLU A 76 -1.27 11.31 18.09
N LYS A 77 -1.38 10.46 17.06
CA LYS A 77 -0.73 9.15 17.04
C LYS A 77 0.71 9.21 16.55
N TYR A 78 1.05 10.19 15.71
CA TYR A 78 2.32 10.25 15.03
C TYR A 78 3.02 11.59 15.24
N ASP A 79 4.36 11.55 15.22
CA ASP A 79 5.25 12.72 15.33
C ASP A 79 5.92 13.02 13.99
N VAL A 80 6.01 12.01 13.10
CA VAL A 80 6.71 12.12 11.81
C VAL A 80 6.12 11.15 10.78
N ILE A 81 6.13 11.56 9.51
CA ILE A 81 5.76 10.74 8.37
C ILE A 81 7.02 10.26 7.66
N ALA A 82 7.11 8.95 7.39
CA ALA A 82 8.29 8.33 6.81
C ALA A 82 7.95 7.66 5.47
N GLY A 83 8.58 8.08 4.37
CA GLY A 83 8.38 7.52 3.04
C GLY A 83 9.41 6.44 2.70
N GLY A 84 8.98 5.29 2.18
CA GLY A 84 9.90 4.27 1.67
C GLY A 84 10.45 4.62 0.28
N GLU A 85 11.76 4.49 0.09
CA GLU A 85 12.39 4.71 -1.23
C GLU A 85 11.88 3.65 -2.24
N THR A 86 11.42 4.04 -3.42
CA THR A 86 11.42 5.36 -4.07
C THR A 86 9.99 5.91 -4.16
N ALA A 87 9.01 5.04 -4.38
CA ALA A 87 7.64 5.45 -4.65
C ALA A 87 6.96 6.09 -3.43
N GLY A 88 7.26 5.61 -2.22
CA GLY A 88 6.68 6.16 -0.99
C GLY A 88 7.04 7.61 -0.69
N ILE A 89 8.17 8.12 -1.21
CA ILE A 89 8.66 9.48 -0.91
C ILE A 89 7.61 10.56 -1.26
N PRO A 90 7.12 10.67 -2.51
CA PRO A 90 6.12 11.70 -2.83
C PRO A 90 4.81 11.50 -2.08
N TYR A 91 4.39 10.26 -1.83
CA TYR A 91 3.17 9.98 -1.08
C TYR A 91 3.28 10.41 0.39
N ALA A 92 4.42 10.13 1.02
CA ALA A 92 4.70 10.59 2.37
C ALA A 92 4.71 12.12 2.46
N ALA A 93 5.28 12.81 1.46
CA ALA A 93 5.29 14.27 1.42
C ALA A 93 3.88 14.85 1.41
N TRP A 94 2.96 14.29 0.60
CA TRP A 94 1.57 14.78 0.55
C TRP A 94 0.77 14.48 1.82
N ILE A 95 1.04 13.36 2.49
CA ILE A 95 0.41 13.03 3.78
C ILE A 95 0.98 13.91 4.89
N ALA A 96 2.30 14.12 4.92
CA ALA A 96 2.98 14.98 5.90
C ALA A 96 2.48 16.43 5.84
N ASP A 97 2.38 16.99 4.63
CA ASP A 97 1.86 18.34 4.39
C ASP A 97 0.44 18.51 4.96
N ARG A 98 -0.44 17.56 4.69
CA ARG A 98 -1.84 17.60 5.16
C ARG A 98 -2.01 17.40 6.66
N LEU A 99 -1.13 16.62 7.28
CA LEU A 99 -1.12 16.40 8.72
C LEU A 99 -0.33 17.48 9.48
N ALA A 100 0.35 18.37 8.75
CA ALA A 100 1.29 19.36 9.31
C ALA A 100 2.36 18.72 10.20
N LEU A 101 2.86 17.55 9.79
CA LEU A 101 3.90 16.79 10.50
C LEU A 101 5.23 16.83 9.73
N PRO A 102 6.37 16.74 10.43
CA PRO A 102 7.67 16.53 9.80
C PRO A 102 7.68 15.32 8.89
N MET A 103 8.53 15.36 7.86
CA MET A 103 8.73 14.23 6.93
C MET A 103 10.18 13.79 6.94
N GLN A 104 10.35 12.47 6.82
CA GLN A 104 11.64 11.80 6.55
C GLN A 104 11.42 10.71 5.50
N TYR A 105 12.52 10.15 4.92
CA TYR A 105 12.38 8.98 4.07
C TYR A 105 13.45 7.94 4.34
N ILE A 106 13.12 6.68 4.07
CA ILE A 106 13.95 5.51 4.30
C ILE A 106 14.49 5.02 2.97
N ARG A 107 15.82 4.93 2.86
CA ARG A 107 16.51 4.37 1.70
C ARG A 107 16.37 2.84 1.67
N LYS A 108 16.38 2.25 0.48
CA LYS A 108 16.41 0.78 0.32
C LYS A 108 17.67 0.15 0.90
N LYS A 109 18.79 0.90 0.88
CA LYS A 109 20.09 0.45 1.39
C LYS A 109 20.74 1.58 2.20
N PRO A 110 21.46 1.25 3.27
CA PRO A 110 22.24 2.22 4.03
C PRO A 110 23.26 2.96 3.16
N LYS A 111 23.49 4.24 3.46
CA LYS A 111 24.54 5.08 2.86
C LYS A 111 25.68 5.20 3.89
N GLY A 112 26.70 4.36 3.77
CA GLY A 112 27.82 4.35 4.74
C GLY A 112 27.48 3.62 6.03
N PHE A 113 28.05 4.10 7.15
CA PHE A 113 27.94 3.48 8.48
C PHE A 113 27.24 4.43 9.45
N GLY A 114 26.59 3.89 10.48
CA GLY A 114 25.97 4.62 11.57
C GLY A 114 24.47 4.44 11.67
N ARG A 115 23.91 4.85 12.83
CA ARG A 115 22.49 4.70 13.19
C ARG A 115 21.51 5.28 12.16
N ASN A 116 21.91 6.38 11.50
CA ASN A 116 21.07 7.11 10.56
C ASN A 116 21.41 6.85 9.08
N ALA A 117 22.25 5.84 8.80
CA ALA A 117 22.76 5.60 7.45
C ALA A 117 21.67 5.33 6.40
N GLN A 118 20.46 4.95 6.83
CA GLN A 118 19.35 4.59 5.97
C GLN A 118 18.22 5.63 5.97
N ILE A 119 18.24 6.63 6.86
CA ILE A 119 17.16 7.62 6.99
C ILE A 119 17.68 9.00 6.63
N GLU A 120 16.91 9.70 5.81
CA GLU A 120 17.15 11.08 5.42
C GLU A 120 16.05 11.96 6.03
N GLY A 121 16.46 13.08 6.63
CA GLY A 121 15.62 13.98 7.40
C GLY A 121 16.14 14.11 8.83
N ASP A 122 15.42 14.87 9.64
CA ASP A 122 15.76 15.03 11.06
C ASP A 122 15.15 13.88 11.88
N LEU A 123 15.96 13.24 12.71
CA LEU A 123 15.59 12.10 13.53
C LEU A 123 15.40 12.52 14.98
N HIS A 124 14.19 12.33 15.49
CA HIS A 124 13.88 12.46 16.90
C HIS A 124 13.86 11.09 17.56
N ASP A 125 14.63 10.90 18.62
CA ASP A 125 14.60 9.68 19.43
C ASP A 125 13.20 9.48 20.01
N ASP A 126 12.75 8.23 20.05
CA ASP A 126 11.41 7.82 20.46
C ASP A 126 10.24 8.40 19.62
N GLY A 127 10.53 9.08 18.52
CA GLY A 127 9.52 9.61 17.61
C GLY A 127 8.62 8.51 17.06
N ARG A 128 7.30 8.77 17.02
CA ARG A 128 6.30 7.85 16.49
C ARG A 128 6.15 8.07 14.99
N ALA A 129 6.71 7.16 14.20
CA ALA A 129 6.69 7.27 12.75
C ALA A 129 5.50 6.50 12.12
N LEU A 130 4.84 7.12 11.15
CA LEU A 130 3.95 6.43 10.21
C LEU A 130 4.73 6.15 8.92
N LEU A 131 4.92 4.87 8.59
CA LEU A 131 5.44 4.50 7.27
C LEU A 131 4.38 4.71 6.20
N VAL A 132 4.72 5.42 5.12
CA VAL A 132 3.82 5.66 3.97
C VAL A 132 4.48 5.13 2.70
N GLU A 133 3.72 4.35 1.93
CA GLU A 133 4.11 3.81 0.64
C GLU A 133 2.96 3.84 -0.37
N ASP A 134 3.27 3.63 -1.65
CA ASP A 134 2.26 3.60 -2.72
C ASP A 134 1.38 2.35 -2.64
N LEU A 135 2.00 1.17 -2.49
CA LEU A 135 1.29 -0.11 -2.41
C LEU A 135 2.00 -1.12 -1.51
N ALA A 136 1.23 -2.12 -1.08
CA ALA A 136 1.75 -3.35 -0.49
C ALA A 136 1.23 -4.59 -1.25
N THR A 137 2.11 -5.55 -1.50
CA THR A 137 1.77 -6.90 -1.98
C THR A 137 1.77 -7.89 -0.82
N ASP A 138 2.94 -8.40 -0.46
CA ASP A 138 3.19 -9.36 0.62
C ASP A 138 3.71 -8.72 1.92
N GLY A 139 3.91 -7.41 1.96
CA GLY A 139 4.32 -6.66 3.14
C GLY A 139 5.82 -6.63 3.43
N ARG A 140 6.66 -7.44 2.77
CA ARG A 140 8.11 -7.56 3.08
C ARG A 140 8.85 -6.22 3.08
N SER A 141 8.63 -5.37 2.08
CA SER A 141 9.28 -4.05 2.05
C SER A 141 8.87 -3.16 3.22
N LYS A 142 7.63 -3.30 3.72
CA LYS A 142 7.13 -2.55 4.88
C LYS A 142 7.85 -2.99 6.16
N VAL A 143 8.07 -4.29 6.32
CA VAL A 143 8.87 -4.84 7.43
C VAL A 143 10.27 -4.24 7.43
N ASN A 144 10.97 -4.26 6.29
CA ASN A 144 12.32 -3.75 6.18
C ASN A 144 12.41 -2.25 6.53
N PHE A 145 11.49 -1.43 6.04
CA PHE A 145 11.46 -0.01 6.35
C PHE A 145 11.08 0.28 7.81
N CYS A 146 10.10 -0.45 8.37
CA CYS A 146 9.77 -0.32 9.80
C CYS A 146 10.93 -0.72 10.69
N ASN A 147 11.66 -1.79 10.34
CA ASN A 147 12.84 -2.20 11.11
C ASN A 147 13.95 -1.14 11.05
N ALA A 148 14.21 -0.55 9.88
CA ALA A 148 15.19 0.54 9.75
C ALA A 148 14.83 1.75 10.64
N LEU A 149 13.55 2.11 10.75
CA LEU A 149 13.07 3.16 11.66
C LEU A 149 13.28 2.76 13.13
N ARG A 150 12.96 1.53 13.50
CA ARG A 150 13.15 1.00 14.85
C ARG A 150 14.63 0.93 15.26
N GLU A 151 15.49 0.49 14.36
CA GLU A 151 16.95 0.48 14.54
C GLU A 151 17.51 1.90 14.73
N ALA A 152 16.91 2.89 14.08
CA ALA A 152 17.24 4.29 14.28
C ALA A 152 16.66 4.89 15.58
N GLY A 153 15.93 4.10 16.40
CA GLY A 153 15.39 4.51 17.70
C GLY A 153 14.01 5.12 17.67
N GLN A 154 13.30 4.98 16.55
CA GLN A 154 11.91 5.43 16.43
C GLN A 154 10.93 4.27 16.67
N ARG A 155 9.69 4.59 17.01
CA ARG A 155 8.58 3.64 17.06
C ARG A 155 7.86 3.63 15.72
N CYS A 156 7.74 2.48 15.08
CA CYS A 156 6.99 2.32 13.84
C CYS A 156 6.08 1.08 13.97
N ASP A 157 4.84 1.34 14.37
CA ASP A 157 3.81 0.32 14.61
C ASP A 157 2.68 0.39 13.57
N HIS A 158 2.75 1.35 12.66
CA HIS A 158 1.75 1.55 11.63
C HIS A 158 2.40 1.81 10.27
N ALA A 159 1.82 1.20 9.24
CA ALA A 159 2.10 1.49 7.84
C ALA A 159 0.81 1.87 7.11
N PHE A 160 0.89 2.83 6.21
CA PHE A 160 -0.21 3.24 5.35
C PHE A 160 0.19 3.08 3.88
N VAL A 161 -0.71 2.51 3.09
CA VAL A 161 -0.55 2.36 1.63
C VAL A 161 -1.82 2.83 0.92
N PHE A 162 -1.67 3.34 -0.30
CA PHE A 162 -2.81 3.71 -1.12
C PHE A 162 -3.52 2.49 -1.69
N PHE A 163 -2.76 1.41 -1.95
CA PHE A 163 -3.30 0.15 -2.43
C PHE A 163 -2.69 -1.05 -1.71
N PHE A 164 -3.51 -2.01 -1.32
CA PHE A 164 -3.07 -3.28 -0.77
C PHE A 164 -3.60 -4.44 -1.61
N TYR A 165 -2.73 -5.36 -2.01
CA TYR A 165 -3.15 -6.53 -2.79
C TYR A 165 -4.20 -7.37 -2.05
N ASP A 166 -3.99 -7.63 -0.77
CA ASP A 166 -4.92 -8.37 0.13
C ASP A 166 -5.39 -9.73 -0.41
N ILE A 167 -4.49 -10.42 -1.11
CA ILE A 167 -4.73 -11.74 -1.71
C ILE A 167 -3.75 -12.80 -1.20
N PHE A 168 -2.74 -12.39 -0.42
CA PHE A 168 -1.77 -13.28 0.20
C PHE A 168 -2.16 -13.49 1.66
N PRO A 169 -2.60 -14.71 2.08
CA PRO A 169 -3.18 -14.92 3.41
C PRO A 169 -2.27 -14.52 4.56
N SER A 170 -0.96 -14.77 4.43
CA SER A 170 0.01 -14.46 5.49
C SER A 170 0.37 -12.98 5.62
N ALA A 171 0.13 -12.14 4.59
CA ALA A 171 0.66 -10.78 4.56
C ALA A 171 0.23 -9.91 5.75
N ARG A 172 -1.06 -9.95 6.14
CA ARG A 172 -1.58 -9.23 7.31
C ARG A 172 -1.10 -9.83 8.62
N GLU A 173 -1.05 -11.16 8.71
CA GLU A 173 -0.61 -11.88 9.91
C GLU A 173 0.87 -11.64 10.17
N ASP A 174 1.71 -11.70 9.15
CA ASP A 174 3.15 -11.50 9.26
C ASP A 174 3.46 -10.07 9.71
N LEU A 175 2.79 -9.06 9.15
CA LEU A 175 2.90 -7.68 9.63
C LEU A 175 2.42 -7.55 11.09
N SER A 176 1.29 -8.17 11.43
CA SER A 176 0.74 -8.13 12.79
C SER A 176 1.65 -8.79 13.82
N LYS A 177 2.26 -9.94 13.49
CA LYS A 177 3.25 -10.62 14.36
C LYS A 177 4.47 -9.73 14.66
N LEU A 178 4.81 -8.84 13.74
CA LEU A 178 5.87 -7.85 13.89
C LEU A 178 5.40 -6.53 14.52
N GLY A 179 4.17 -6.48 15.01
CA GLY A 179 3.59 -5.30 15.63
C GLY A 179 3.33 -4.16 14.64
N ILE A 180 3.10 -4.46 13.35
CA ILE A 180 2.82 -3.47 12.32
C ILE A 180 1.36 -3.57 11.88
N LYS A 181 0.58 -2.52 12.13
CA LYS A 181 -0.79 -2.39 11.64
C LYS A 181 -0.79 -1.72 10.26
N LEU A 182 -1.24 -2.44 9.23
CA LEU A 182 -1.36 -1.91 7.87
C LEU A 182 -2.72 -1.25 7.65
N HIS A 183 -2.70 0.00 7.18
CA HIS A 183 -3.85 0.76 6.70
C HIS A 183 -3.79 0.88 5.18
N ALA A 184 -4.92 0.74 4.50
CA ALA A 184 -5.02 0.86 3.05
C ALA A 184 -6.32 1.56 2.65
N LEU A 185 -6.31 2.27 1.52
CA LEU A 185 -7.52 2.88 0.96
C LEU A 185 -8.35 1.85 0.21
N CYS A 186 -7.68 1.01 -0.59
CA CYS A 186 -8.32 0.14 -1.57
C CYS A 186 -7.54 -1.17 -1.72
N THR A 187 -8.25 -2.24 -2.06
CA THR A 187 -7.72 -3.57 -2.32
C THR A 187 -8.10 -4.07 -3.71
N TRP A 188 -7.58 -5.23 -4.14
CA TRP A 188 -8.04 -5.88 -5.37
C TRP A 188 -9.51 -6.28 -5.32
N TRP A 189 -10.04 -6.57 -4.14
CA TRP A 189 -11.46 -6.91 -3.98
C TRP A 189 -12.35 -5.72 -4.30
N ASP A 190 -11.98 -4.52 -3.84
CA ASP A 190 -12.70 -3.28 -4.13
C ASP A 190 -12.63 -2.93 -5.62
N VAL A 191 -11.46 -3.12 -6.24
CA VAL A 191 -11.26 -2.91 -7.69
C VAL A 191 -12.12 -3.88 -8.51
N LEU A 192 -12.22 -5.16 -8.10
CA LEU A 192 -13.06 -6.17 -8.74
C LEU A 192 -14.54 -5.81 -8.64
N GLU A 193 -15.01 -5.38 -7.46
CA GLU A 193 -16.39 -4.96 -7.23
C GLU A 193 -16.77 -3.78 -8.12
N VAL A 194 -15.92 -2.75 -8.18
CA VAL A 194 -16.12 -1.58 -9.05
C VAL A 194 -16.11 -2.00 -10.53
N ALA A 195 -15.22 -2.89 -10.94
CA ALA A 195 -15.16 -3.37 -12.32
C ALA A 195 -16.45 -4.11 -12.71
N ARG A 196 -17.03 -4.88 -11.78
CA ARG A 196 -18.30 -5.60 -11.96
C ARG A 196 -19.47 -4.62 -12.07
N ALA A 197 -19.58 -3.68 -11.14
CA ALA A 197 -20.67 -2.71 -11.10
C ALA A 197 -20.67 -1.74 -12.29
N SER A 198 -19.50 -1.41 -12.82
CA SER A 198 -19.33 -0.42 -13.90
C SER A 198 -19.09 -1.06 -15.29
N ASN A 199 -19.14 -2.38 -15.41
CA ASN A 199 -18.89 -3.11 -16.66
C ASN A 199 -17.54 -2.78 -17.33
N TYR A 200 -16.49 -2.51 -16.53
CA TYR A 200 -15.15 -2.22 -17.06
C TYR A 200 -14.48 -3.42 -17.73
N LEU A 201 -14.89 -4.64 -17.35
CA LEU A 201 -14.39 -5.88 -17.92
C LEU A 201 -15.55 -6.80 -18.32
N ALA A 202 -15.34 -7.58 -19.38
CA ALA A 202 -16.28 -8.63 -19.77
C ALA A 202 -16.40 -9.69 -18.66
N PRO A 203 -17.58 -10.35 -18.51
CA PRO A 203 -17.81 -11.34 -17.44
C PRO A 203 -16.75 -12.45 -17.34
N ALA A 204 -16.28 -12.97 -18.48
CA ALA A 204 -15.24 -13.99 -18.51
C ALA A 204 -13.91 -13.49 -17.92
N LYS A 205 -13.55 -12.24 -18.18
CA LYS A 205 -12.35 -11.61 -17.61
C LYS A 205 -12.49 -11.36 -16.11
N LEU A 206 -13.66 -10.94 -15.66
CA LEU A 206 -13.95 -10.81 -14.23
C LEU A 206 -13.82 -12.13 -13.48
N ALA A 207 -14.34 -13.23 -14.06
CA ALA A 207 -14.22 -14.56 -13.48
C ALA A 207 -12.75 -15.01 -13.37
N GLU A 208 -11.94 -14.74 -14.38
CA GLU A 208 -10.51 -15.08 -14.37
C GLU A 208 -9.73 -14.26 -13.33
N VAL A 209 -10.02 -12.96 -13.19
CA VAL A 209 -9.47 -12.13 -12.10
C VAL A 209 -9.86 -12.71 -10.75
N GLU A 210 -11.14 -12.98 -10.53
CA GLU A 210 -11.63 -13.50 -9.25
C GLU A 210 -10.98 -14.86 -8.90
N LYS A 211 -10.80 -15.74 -9.87
CA LYS A 211 -10.09 -17.01 -9.67
C LYS A 211 -8.65 -16.79 -9.19
N PHE A 212 -7.92 -15.88 -9.82
CA PHE A 212 -6.58 -15.51 -9.37
C PHE A 212 -6.59 -14.92 -7.95
N LEU A 213 -7.48 -13.97 -7.65
CA LEU A 213 -7.53 -13.33 -6.33
C LEU A 213 -7.80 -14.32 -5.20
N ARG A 214 -8.61 -15.37 -5.46
CA ARG A 214 -8.91 -16.42 -4.49
C ARG A 214 -7.78 -17.43 -4.31
N GLN A 215 -7.07 -17.75 -5.39
CA GLN A 215 -6.07 -18.82 -5.43
C GLN A 215 -4.82 -18.40 -6.22
N PRO A 216 -4.09 -17.37 -5.75
CA PRO A 216 -2.99 -16.78 -6.52
C PRO A 216 -1.83 -17.76 -6.76
N ALA A 217 -1.54 -18.65 -5.82
CA ALA A 217 -0.50 -19.66 -5.95
C ALA A 217 -0.85 -20.71 -7.01
N GLU A 218 -2.05 -21.27 -6.94
CA GLU A 218 -2.53 -22.28 -7.89
C GLU A 218 -2.66 -21.70 -9.30
N TRP A 219 -3.20 -20.48 -9.39
CA TRP A 219 -3.32 -19.78 -10.67
C TRP A 219 -1.94 -19.51 -11.29
N SER A 220 -0.98 -19.05 -10.51
CA SER A 220 0.40 -18.81 -10.95
C SER A 220 1.05 -20.09 -11.45
N ALA A 221 0.95 -21.19 -10.71
CA ALA A 221 1.50 -22.48 -11.11
C ALA A 221 0.90 -22.98 -12.43
N ALA A 222 -0.42 -22.87 -12.61
CA ALA A 222 -1.12 -23.25 -13.84
C ALA A 222 -0.67 -22.44 -15.07
N HIS A 223 -0.05 -21.26 -14.85
CA HIS A 223 0.48 -20.38 -15.91
C HIS A 223 2.02 -20.35 -15.96
N GLY A 224 2.69 -21.37 -15.38
CA GLY A 224 4.15 -21.52 -15.43
C GLY A 224 4.92 -20.58 -14.49
N GLY A 225 4.29 -20.10 -13.44
CA GLY A 225 4.91 -19.35 -12.35
C GLY A 225 5.13 -20.18 -11.09
N ILE A 226 5.55 -19.53 -10.01
CA ILE A 226 5.73 -20.18 -8.70
C ILE A 226 4.39 -20.50 -8.03
N SER A 227 4.38 -21.54 -7.19
CA SER A 227 3.23 -21.96 -6.37
C SER A 227 3.42 -21.70 -4.88
N GLU A 228 4.60 -21.28 -4.45
CA GLU A 228 4.91 -21.02 -3.05
C GLU A 228 5.36 -19.57 -2.86
N PHE A 229 4.85 -18.93 -1.80
CA PHE A 229 5.25 -17.59 -1.40
C PHE A 229 6.19 -17.71 -0.19
N LYS A 230 7.37 -17.09 -0.29
CA LYS A 230 8.25 -16.98 0.88
C LYS A 230 7.59 -16.02 1.87
N ALA A 231 7.52 -16.42 3.15
CA ALA A 231 7.09 -15.53 4.22
C ALA A 231 7.93 -14.24 4.27
N ALA A 232 7.36 -13.16 4.77
CA ALA A 232 8.09 -11.95 5.09
C ALA A 232 8.98 -12.25 6.29
N GLY A 233 10.28 -12.48 6.05
CA GLY A 233 11.29 -12.70 7.07
C GLY A 233 12.04 -11.42 7.38
#